data_874f1c0c9667f3011cd9af1eaab68d7b
#
_entry.id   874f1c0c9667f3011cd9af1eaab68d7b
#
_cell.length_a   1.000
_cell.length_b   1.000
_cell.length_c   1.000
_cell.angle_alpha   90.00
_cell.angle_beta   90.00
_cell.angle_gamma   90.00
#
_symmetry.space_group_name_H-M   'P 1'
#
loop_
_entity.id
_entity.type
_entity.pdbx_description
1 polymer ?
#
loop_
_entity_poly.entity_id
_entity_poly.type
_entity_poly.pdbx_seq_one_letter_code
_entity_poly.pdbx_strand_id
1 'polypeptide(L)'
;MDGPLRGIPIVDAHQHFWDPGVNYHPWLCDAEPIPFRYGDYTALRRTYLPEDYLRDASRYTVAGTVYVEAEWSAGAAVDELAWIAGLRQATGYPSVAVGRAWLDQPDIAQQLDRLRAFDFVRGIRHKPHSNASPQDCAPGGMTDAAWRRGFAELARAGLRFDLQTPW
;
A
#
# COMPACT_ATOMS: atom_id res chain seq x y z
N MET A 1 -12.18 -8.36 -31.02
CA MET A 1 -12.60 -6.95 -30.97
C MET A 1 -11.46 -6.18 -30.30
N ASP A 2 -10.81 -5.31 -31.04
CA ASP A 2 -9.74 -4.47 -30.51
C ASP A 2 -10.38 -3.35 -29.67
N GLY A 3 -10.20 -3.42 -28.35
CA GLY A 3 -10.73 -2.39 -27.44
C GLY A 3 -10.02 -1.04 -27.63
N PRO A 4 -10.64 0.08 -27.24
CA PRO A 4 -10.15 1.44 -27.49
C PRO A 4 -8.82 1.80 -26.83
N LEU A 5 -8.26 0.93 -25.96
CA LEU A 5 -7.02 1.19 -25.22
C LEU A 5 -5.83 0.38 -25.72
N ARG A 6 -5.97 -0.38 -26.81
CA ARG A 6 -4.87 -1.17 -27.33
C ARG A 6 -3.77 -0.26 -27.88
N GLY A 7 -2.53 -0.42 -27.38
CA GLY A 7 -1.37 0.39 -27.77
C GLY A 7 -1.20 1.70 -27.00
N ILE A 8 -2.15 2.08 -26.15
CA ILE A 8 -1.96 3.22 -25.23
C ILE A 8 -1.16 2.74 -24.02
N PRO A 9 0.01 3.36 -23.71
CA PRO A 9 0.75 3.01 -22.52
C PRO A 9 -0.02 3.42 -21.27
N ILE A 10 -0.19 2.46 -20.35
CA ILE A 10 -0.93 2.63 -19.09
C ILE A 10 0.05 2.56 -17.93
N VAL A 11 -0.07 3.49 -16.99
CA VAL A 11 0.51 3.35 -15.64
C VAL A 11 -0.61 2.91 -14.71
N ASP A 12 -0.48 1.70 -14.16
CA ASP A 12 -1.39 1.24 -13.12
C ASP A 12 -0.97 1.88 -11.79
N ALA A 13 -1.78 2.83 -11.33
CA ALA A 13 -1.48 3.64 -10.16
C ALA A 13 -1.76 2.95 -8.82
N HIS A 14 -2.34 1.74 -8.81
CA HIS A 14 -2.70 1.05 -7.58
C HIS A 14 -2.85 -0.45 -7.80
N GLN A 15 -1.81 -1.20 -7.50
CA GLN A 15 -1.86 -2.66 -7.51
C GLN A 15 -1.18 -3.22 -6.25
N HIS A 16 -1.40 -4.51 -5.99
CA HIS A 16 -0.84 -5.24 -4.87
C HIS A 16 -0.25 -6.55 -5.35
N PHE A 17 0.77 -7.03 -4.62
CA PHE A 17 1.24 -8.41 -4.68
C PHE A 17 1.17 -9.01 -3.28
N TRP A 18 0.90 -10.31 -3.18
CA TRP A 18 0.92 -11.05 -1.94
C TRP A 18 1.17 -12.52 -2.17
N ASP A 19 1.76 -13.16 -1.17
CA ASP A 19 1.92 -14.61 -1.10
C ASP A 19 1.61 -15.09 0.31
N PRO A 20 0.36 -15.52 0.60
CA PRO A 20 -0.02 -16.01 1.92
C PRO A 20 0.77 -17.21 2.43
N GLY A 21 1.47 -17.93 1.53
CA GLY A 21 2.34 -19.03 1.90
C GLY A 21 3.70 -18.59 2.44
N VAL A 22 4.11 -17.34 2.18
CA VAL A 22 5.40 -16.78 2.58
C VAL A 22 5.20 -15.61 3.54
N ASN A 23 4.18 -14.80 3.32
CA ASN A 23 3.93 -13.54 4.01
C ASN A 23 2.64 -13.58 4.80
N TYR A 24 2.66 -13.07 6.03
CA TYR A 24 1.46 -13.03 6.86
C TYR A 24 0.71 -11.71 6.68
N HIS A 25 -0.42 -11.82 6.00
CA HIS A 25 -1.44 -10.79 5.88
C HIS A 25 -2.64 -11.22 6.72
N PRO A 26 -2.94 -10.60 7.87
CA PRO A 26 -4.04 -11.04 8.73
C PRO A 26 -5.35 -11.23 7.97
N TRP A 27 -5.73 -10.28 7.11
CA TRP A 27 -6.98 -10.32 6.35
C TRP A 27 -7.04 -11.44 5.29
N LEU A 28 -5.89 -11.96 4.81
CA LEU A 28 -5.82 -13.08 3.87
C LEU A 28 -5.60 -14.43 4.55
N CYS A 29 -4.86 -14.44 5.68
CA CYS A 29 -4.37 -15.68 6.29
C CYS A 29 -5.27 -16.18 7.41
N ASP A 30 -5.91 -15.27 8.18
CA ASP A 30 -6.71 -15.66 9.33
C ASP A 30 -7.97 -16.44 8.91
N ALA A 31 -8.38 -17.40 9.75
CA ALA A 31 -9.53 -18.25 9.46
C ALA A 31 -10.82 -17.44 9.37
N GLU A 32 -10.99 -16.49 10.29
CA GLU A 32 -12.17 -15.62 10.32
C GLU A 32 -11.98 -14.44 9.38
N PRO A 33 -12.81 -14.31 8.32
CA PRO A 33 -12.76 -13.16 7.44
C PRO A 33 -13.09 -11.86 8.17
N ILE A 34 -12.37 -10.79 7.87
CA ILE A 34 -12.75 -9.46 8.35
C ILE A 34 -14.06 -9.02 7.67
N PRO A 35 -14.91 -8.21 8.32
CA PRO A 35 -16.05 -7.58 7.68
C PRO A 35 -15.57 -6.65 6.56
N PHE A 36 -15.60 -7.14 5.32
CA PHE A 36 -15.10 -6.39 4.18
C PHE A 36 -16.26 -5.71 3.45
N ARG A 37 -16.14 -4.40 3.24
CA ARG A 37 -17.23 -3.59 2.67
C ARG A 37 -17.66 -3.99 1.26
N TYR A 38 -16.81 -4.72 0.55
CA TYR A 38 -17.11 -5.21 -0.81
C TYR A 38 -17.65 -6.65 -0.83
N GLY A 39 -17.94 -7.21 0.34
CA GLY A 39 -18.49 -8.56 0.48
C GLY A 39 -17.42 -9.66 0.54
N ASP A 40 -17.77 -10.83 0.03
CA ASP A 40 -16.88 -12.00 0.04
C ASP A 40 -15.61 -11.75 -0.80
N TYR A 41 -14.46 -11.93 -0.17
CA TYR A 41 -13.13 -11.79 -0.80
C TYR A 41 -12.34 -13.10 -0.80
N THR A 42 -12.99 -14.23 -0.59
CA THR A 42 -12.34 -15.56 -0.56
C THR A 42 -11.48 -15.81 -1.79
N ALA A 43 -11.90 -15.32 -2.95
CA ALA A 43 -11.15 -15.44 -4.20
C ALA A 43 -9.78 -14.73 -4.18
N LEU A 44 -9.55 -13.78 -3.26
CA LEU A 44 -8.27 -13.08 -3.09
C LEU A 44 -7.31 -13.83 -2.16
N ARG A 45 -7.78 -14.85 -1.43
CA ARG A 45 -6.99 -15.64 -0.47
C ARG A 45 -6.12 -16.68 -1.19
N ARG A 46 -5.32 -16.22 -2.12
CA ARG A 46 -4.38 -17.01 -2.92
C ARG A 46 -3.14 -16.18 -3.20
N THR A 47 -2.08 -16.82 -3.63
CA THR A 47 -0.90 -16.13 -4.15
C THR A 47 -1.26 -15.30 -5.38
N TYR A 48 -0.77 -14.05 -5.45
CA TYR A 48 -0.88 -13.15 -6.58
C TYR A 48 0.42 -12.37 -6.76
N LEU A 49 1.19 -12.73 -7.77
CA LEU A 49 2.53 -12.24 -8.04
C LEU A 49 2.60 -11.48 -9.38
N PRO A 50 3.74 -10.89 -9.72
CA PRO A 50 3.91 -10.17 -10.99
C PRO A 50 3.50 -10.96 -12.23
N GLU A 51 3.73 -12.27 -12.27
CA GLU A 51 3.33 -13.13 -13.38
C GLU A 51 1.80 -13.21 -13.52
N ASP A 52 1.07 -13.28 -12.40
CA ASP A 52 -0.38 -13.28 -12.41
C ASP A 52 -0.92 -11.93 -12.90
N TYR A 53 -0.34 -10.85 -12.40
CA TYR A 53 -0.68 -9.49 -12.83
C TYR A 53 -0.47 -9.29 -14.33
N LEU A 54 0.68 -9.69 -14.86
CA LEU A 54 0.99 -9.54 -16.28
C LEU A 54 0.08 -10.39 -17.17
N ARG A 55 -0.32 -11.58 -16.70
CA ARG A 55 -1.31 -12.43 -17.39
C ARG A 55 -2.67 -11.73 -17.44
N ASP A 56 -3.13 -11.20 -16.31
CA ASP A 56 -4.42 -10.52 -16.22
C ASP A 56 -4.41 -9.21 -17.03
N ALA A 57 -3.30 -8.49 -17.04
CA ALA A 57 -3.11 -7.25 -17.78
C ALA A 57 -2.69 -7.45 -19.26
N SER A 58 -2.66 -8.68 -19.76
CA SER A 58 -2.10 -9.05 -21.09
C SER A 58 -2.73 -8.32 -22.29
N ARG A 59 -3.92 -7.74 -22.12
CA ARG A 59 -4.62 -6.95 -23.15
C ARG A 59 -4.17 -5.49 -23.20
N TYR A 60 -3.36 -5.05 -22.24
CA TYR A 60 -2.95 -3.66 -22.07
C TYR A 60 -1.44 -3.51 -22.23
N THR A 61 -1.01 -2.32 -22.63
CA THR A 61 0.42 -1.96 -22.65
C THR A 61 0.76 -1.31 -21.32
N VAL A 62 1.13 -2.12 -20.32
CA VAL A 62 1.52 -1.62 -19.00
C VAL A 62 2.92 -1.04 -19.08
N ALA A 63 3.04 0.29 -18.96
CA ALA A 63 4.29 1.03 -18.97
C ALA A 63 4.92 1.18 -17.58
N GLY A 64 4.14 1.03 -16.54
CA GLY A 64 4.60 1.09 -15.15
C GLY A 64 3.50 0.77 -14.16
N THR A 65 3.89 0.46 -12.92
CA THR A 65 2.95 0.13 -11.86
C THR A 65 3.35 0.78 -10.54
N VAL A 66 2.36 1.09 -9.71
CA VAL A 66 2.54 1.53 -8.34
C VAL A 66 2.05 0.43 -7.40
N TYR A 67 2.95 -0.21 -6.70
CA TYR A 67 2.59 -1.08 -5.58
C TYR A 67 2.10 -0.23 -4.41
N VAL A 68 0.96 -0.56 -3.87
CA VAL A 68 0.49 0.01 -2.60
C VAL A 68 0.55 -1.06 -1.53
N GLU A 69 0.99 -0.72 -0.33
CA GLU A 69 1.10 -1.66 0.79
C GLU A 69 -0.15 -2.55 0.91
N ALA A 70 0.04 -3.82 1.25
CA ALA A 70 -1.01 -4.83 1.26
C ALA A 70 -1.40 -5.31 2.67
N GLU A 71 -1.19 -4.48 3.67
CA GLU A 71 -1.57 -4.73 5.07
C GLU A 71 -0.94 -6.00 5.65
N TRP A 72 0.39 -6.09 5.60
CA TRP A 72 1.11 -7.07 6.40
C TRP A 72 0.82 -6.89 7.89
N SER A 73 1.22 -7.85 8.71
CA SER A 73 1.12 -7.75 10.16
C SER A 73 1.70 -6.44 10.69
N ALA A 74 1.19 -5.97 11.81
CA ALA A 74 1.65 -4.72 12.42
C ALA A 74 3.16 -4.76 12.68
N GLY A 75 3.88 -3.69 12.34
CA GLY A 75 5.33 -3.58 12.50
C GLY A 75 6.16 -4.14 11.34
N ALA A 76 5.59 -4.83 10.36
CA ALA A 76 6.31 -5.47 9.26
C ALA A 76 6.39 -4.62 7.97
N ALA A 77 6.18 -3.30 8.04
CA ALA A 77 6.18 -2.43 6.87
C ALA A 77 7.53 -2.40 6.11
N VAL A 78 8.64 -2.53 6.82
CA VAL A 78 9.98 -2.59 6.21
C VAL A 78 10.21 -3.96 5.56
N ASP A 79 9.75 -5.04 6.19
CA ASP A 79 9.87 -6.40 5.66
C ASP A 79 9.02 -6.57 4.40
N GLU A 80 7.84 -5.97 4.37
CA GLU A 80 6.98 -5.90 3.17
C GLU A 80 7.74 -5.26 2.01
N LEU A 81 8.35 -4.10 2.21
CA LEU A 81 9.12 -3.42 1.16
C LEU A 81 10.39 -4.18 0.78
N ALA A 82 11.04 -4.88 1.71
CA ALA A 82 12.17 -5.73 1.40
C ALA A 82 11.77 -6.91 0.50
N TRP A 83 10.62 -7.54 0.77
CA TRP A 83 10.08 -8.58 -0.09
C TRP A 83 9.71 -8.03 -1.49
N ILE A 84 9.06 -6.87 -1.55
CA ILE A 84 8.74 -6.19 -2.82
C ILE A 84 10.01 -5.81 -3.59
N ALA A 85 11.09 -5.40 -2.91
CA ALA A 85 12.38 -5.15 -3.55
C ALA A 85 12.94 -6.42 -4.23
N GLY A 86 12.79 -7.59 -3.60
CA GLY A 86 13.14 -8.87 -4.19
C GLY A 86 12.33 -9.19 -5.46
N LEU A 87 11.01 -9.00 -5.42
CA LEU A 87 10.14 -9.16 -6.60
C LEU A 87 10.56 -8.21 -7.71
N ARG A 88 10.79 -6.93 -7.38
CA ARG A 88 11.23 -5.90 -8.35
C ARG A 88 12.57 -6.27 -9.00
N GLN A 89 13.52 -6.77 -8.23
CA GLN A 89 14.80 -7.22 -8.77
C GLN A 89 14.65 -8.40 -9.73
N ALA A 90 13.76 -9.34 -9.40
CA ALA A 90 13.56 -10.54 -10.19
C ALA A 90 12.73 -10.32 -11.46
N THR A 91 11.74 -9.41 -11.42
CA THR A 91 10.71 -9.30 -12.46
C THR A 91 10.63 -7.91 -13.13
N GLY A 92 11.26 -6.88 -12.55
CA GLY A 92 11.10 -5.49 -12.95
C GLY A 92 9.84 -4.80 -12.37
N TYR A 93 9.00 -5.52 -11.64
CA TYR A 93 7.77 -5.01 -11.04
C TYR A 93 7.81 -5.07 -9.51
N PRO A 94 7.22 -4.05 -8.84
CA PRO A 94 6.61 -2.83 -9.35
C PRO A 94 7.63 -1.76 -9.78
N SER A 95 7.18 -0.72 -10.52
CA SER A 95 8.04 0.41 -10.87
C SER A 95 8.37 1.27 -9.66
N VAL A 96 7.36 1.58 -8.84
CA VAL A 96 7.48 2.33 -7.57
C VAL A 96 6.53 1.75 -6.53
N ALA A 97 6.69 2.18 -5.27
CA ALA A 97 5.85 1.72 -4.17
C ALA A 97 5.38 2.86 -3.26
N VAL A 98 4.23 2.61 -2.63
CA VAL A 98 3.67 3.33 -1.49
C VAL A 98 3.70 2.36 -0.31
N GLY A 99 4.53 2.64 0.69
CA GLY A 99 4.67 1.82 1.87
C GLY A 99 3.62 2.14 2.94
N ARG A 100 3.67 1.42 4.04
CA ARG A 100 2.78 1.64 5.19
C ARG A 100 3.51 2.40 6.29
N ALA A 101 2.87 3.44 6.85
CA ALA A 101 3.33 4.09 8.07
C ALA A 101 2.15 4.71 8.82
N TRP A 102 2.20 4.65 10.15
CA TRP A 102 1.19 5.23 11.03
C TRP A 102 1.69 6.58 11.53
N LEU A 103 1.10 7.67 11.04
CA LEU A 103 1.59 9.04 11.27
C LEU A 103 1.47 9.52 12.73
N ASP A 104 0.63 8.88 13.52
CA ASP A 104 0.42 9.17 14.95
C ASP A 104 1.47 8.50 15.87
N GLN A 105 2.34 7.66 15.33
CA GLN A 105 3.34 6.97 16.13
C GLN A 105 4.49 7.88 16.56
N PRO A 106 5.03 7.70 17.78
CA PRO A 106 6.09 8.58 18.31
C PRO A 106 7.41 8.46 17.55
N ASP A 107 7.67 7.33 16.88
CA ASP A 107 8.89 7.04 16.11
C ASP A 107 8.72 7.24 14.60
N ILE A 108 7.67 7.94 14.19
CA ILE A 108 7.31 8.10 12.76
C ILE A 108 8.47 8.60 11.89
N ALA A 109 9.29 9.53 12.38
CA ALA A 109 10.44 10.03 11.62
C ALA A 109 11.43 8.89 11.26
N GLN A 110 11.70 7.99 12.22
CA GLN A 110 12.56 6.83 11.97
C GLN A 110 11.90 5.83 11.02
N GLN A 111 10.58 5.61 11.14
CA GLN A 111 9.85 4.75 10.22
C GLN A 111 9.97 5.28 8.79
N LEU A 112 9.72 6.57 8.57
CA LEU A 112 9.85 7.20 7.24
C LEU A 112 11.27 7.10 6.69
N ASP A 113 12.30 7.27 7.53
CA ASP A 113 13.70 7.12 7.11
C ASP A 113 14.02 5.70 6.66
N ARG A 114 13.50 4.66 7.33
CA ARG A 114 13.65 3.27 6.92
C ARG A 114 12.95 2.98 5.58
N LEU A 115 11.73 3.52 5.39
CA LEU A 115 10.97 3.31 4.15
C LEU A 115 11.63 4.01 2.96
N ARG A 116 12.12 5.25 3.13
CA ARG A 116 12.80 6.00 2.07
C ARG A 116 14.17 5.44 1.70
N ALA A 117 14.74 4.54 2.51
CA ALA A 117 15.97 3.83 2.15
C ALA A 117 15.78 2.92 0.93
N PHE A 118 14.56 2.52 0.62
CA PHE A 118 14.24 1.85 -0.63
C PHE A 118 14.05 2.88 -1.76
N ASP A 119 14.92 2.85 -2.76
CA ASP A 119 15.01 3.84 -3.84
C ASP A 119 13.75 3.94 -4.71
N PHE A 120 12.88 2.94 -4.67
CA PHE A 120 11.62 2.87 -5.41
C PHE A 120 10.39 3.34 -4.61
N VAL A 121 10.52 3.61 -3.31
CA VAL A 121 9.43 4.14 -2.48
C VAL A 121 9.20 5.62 -2.78
N ARG A 122 7.94 6.00 -3.01
CA ARG A 122 7.54 7.38 -3.35
C ARG A 122 6.58 8.01 -2.37
N GLY A 123 5.97 7.22 -1.52
CA GLY A 123 4.97 7.69 -0.57
C GLY A 123 4.65 6.65 0.49
N ILE A 124 3.76 7.03 1.37
CA ILE A 124 3.16 6.12 2.36
C ILE A 124 1.64 6.19 2.32
N ARG A 125 0.99 5.12 2.74
CA ARG A 125 -0.44 5.07 3.02
C ARG A 125 -0.65 4.96 4.53
N HIS A 126 -1.61 5.75 5.01
CA HIS A 126 -2.19 5.63 6.33
C HIS A 126 -3.71 5.66 6.20
N LYS A 127 -4.38 4.86 7.02
CA LYS A 127 -5.83 4.80 7.14
C LYS A 127 -6.23 5.41 8.49
N PRO A 128 -6.34 6.76 8.57
CA PRO A 128 -6.71 7.42 9.82
C PRO A 128 -8.13 7.07 10.21
N HIS A 129 -8.42 7.12 11.50
CA HIS A 129 -9.80 7.00 11.98
C HIS A 129 -10.65 8.16 11.46
N SER A 130 -11.89 7.87 11.11
CA SER A 130 -12.87 8.91 10.76
C SER A 130 -13.17 9.75 11.97
N ASN A 131 -13.08 11.07 11.81
CA ASN A 131 -13.55 12.01 12.82
C ASN A 131 -15.07 12.21 12.69
N ALA A 132 -15.76 12.25 13.82
CA ALA A 132 -17.21 12.48 13.86
C ALA A 132 -17.58 13.92 13.43
N SER A 133 -16.67 14.86 13.57
CA SER A 133 -16.81 16.27 13.16
C SER A 133 -15.43 16.91 12.97
N PRO A 134 -15.34 18.11 12.34
CA PRO A 134 -14.06 18.84 12.25
C PRO A 134 -13.45 19.23 13.61
N GLN A 135 -14.24 19.23 14.68
CA GLN A 135 -13.80 19.55 16.04
C GLN A 135 -13.40 18.31 16.83
N ASP A 136 -13.67 17.12 16.31
CA ASP A 136 -13.28 15.86 16.93
C ASP A 136 -11.77 15.67 16.81
N CYS A 137 -11.07 15.68 17.94
CA CYS A 137 -9.63 15.48 18.05
C CYS A 137 -9.28 14.12 18.66
N ALA A 138 -10.12 13.12 18.47
CA ALA A 138 -9.86 11.76 18.94
C ALA A 138 -8.53 11.23 18.36
N PRO A 139 -7.78 10.43 19.15
CA PRO A 139 -6.52 9.84 18.70
C PRO A 139 -6.67 9.04 17.40
N GLY A 140 -5.68 9.13 16.53
CA GLY A 140 -5.65 8.40 15.27
C GLY A 140 -6.43 9.05 14.11
N GLY A 141 -7.18 10.13 14.37
CA GLY A 141 -7.85 10.93 13.34
C GLY A 141 -6.94 12.04 12.79
N MET A 142 -7.29 12.62 11.63
CA MET A 142 -6.50 13.67 10.98
C MET A 142 -6.47 15.00 11.75
N THR A 143 -7.33 15.19 12.73
CA THR A 143 -7.34 16.34 13.65
C THR A 143 -6.49 16.11 14.90
N ASP A 144 -6.05 14.88 15.15
CA ASP A 144 -5.11 14.56 16.23
C ASP A 144 -3.76 15.29 16.02
N ALA A 145 -3.28 15.92 17.10
CA ALA A 145 -2.00 16.62 17.09
C ALA A 145 -0.80 15.71 16.79
N ALA A 146 -0.83 14.44 17.26
CA ALA A 146 0.23 13.47 16.96
C ALA A 146 0.23 13.14 15.47
N TRP A 147 -0.93 12.86 14.89
CA TRP A 147 -1.09 12.60 13.47
C TRP A 147 -0.57 13.77 12.62
N ARG A 148 -0.94 14.99 12.97
CA ARG A 148 -0.50 16.22 12.25
C ARG A 148 1.00 16.45 12.31
N ARG A 149 1.63 16.17 13.46
CA ARG A 149 3.10 16.22 13.56
C ARG A 149 3.75 15.20 12.65
N GLY A 150 3.27 13.95 12.65
CA GLY A 150 3.79 12.91 11.74
C GLY A 150 3.52 13.23 10.27
N PHE A 151 2.40 13.84 9.94
CA PHE A 151 2.14 14.30 8.57
C PHE A 151 3.17 15.35 8.11
N ALA A 152 3.59 16.26 9.01
CA ALA A 152 4.64 17.23 8.68
C ALA A 152 6.00 16.56 8.39
N GLU A 153 6.30 15.39 8.99
CA GLU A 153 7.53 14.64 8.71
C GLU A 153 7.58 14.12 7.26
N LEU A 154 6.44 13.91 6.61
CA LEU A 154 6.40 13.49 5.19
C LEU A 154 7.09 14.49 4.27
N ALA A 155 6.88 15.79 4.50
CA ALA A 155 7.52 16.84 3.71
C ALA A 155 9.04 16.79 3.88
N ARG A 156 9.54 16.55 5.10
CA ARG A 156 10.98 16.39 5.39
C ARG A 156 11.55 15.13 4.74
N ALA A 157 10.78 14.04 4.74
CA ALA A 157 11.16 12.80 4.10
C ALA A 157 11.07 12.84 2.57
N GLY A 158 10.42 13.85 1.98
CA GLY A 158 10.16 13.95 0.55
C GLY A 158 9.19 12.87 0.04
N LEU A 159 8.32 12.35 0.91
CA LEU A 159 7.36 11.28 0.59
C LEU A 159 5.96 11.88 0.35
N ARG A 160 5.22 11.25 -0.56
CA ARG A 160 3.81 11.54 -0.82
C ARG A 160 2.92 10.82 0.18
N PHE A 161 1.68 11.26 0.25
CA PHE A 161 0.67 10.69 1.13
C PHE A 161 -0.52 10.15 0.35
N ASP A 162 -0.78 8.86 0.52
CA ASP A 162 -2.00 8.19 0.05
C ASP A 162 -3.00 8.13 1.20
N LEU A 163 -4.06 8.91 1.09
CA LEU A 163 -5.14 8.93 2.06
C LEU A 163 -6.19 7.86 1.72
N GLN A 164 -6.39 6.92 2.63
CA GLN A 164 -7.53 6.03 2.59
C GLN A 164 -8.39 6.26 3.83
N THR A 165 -9.54 6.87 3.64
CA THR A 165 -10.50 7.14 4.72
C THR A 165 -11.91 6.82 4.24
N PRO A 166 -12.79 6.30 5.13
CA PRO A 166 -14.22 6.27 4.84
C PRO A 166 -14.73 7.70 4.69
N TRP A 167 -15.70 7.89 3.82
CA TRP A 167 -16.43 9.16 3.69
C TRP A 167 -17.76 9.08 4.40
#